data_8475291ab66017218d7dfacc43054d62
#
_entry.id   8475291ab66017218d7dfacc43054d62
#
_cell.length_a   1.000
_cell.length_b   1.000
_cell.length_c   1.000
_cell.angle_alpha   90.00
_cell.angle_beta   90.00
_cell.angle_gamma   90.00
#
_symmetry.space_group_name_H-M   'P 1'
#
loop_
_entity.id
_entity.type
_entity.pdbx_description
1 polymer ?
#
loop_
_entity_poly.entity_id
_entity_poly.type
_entity_poly.pdbx_seq_one_letter_code
_entity_poly.pdbx_strand_id
1 'polypeptide(L)'
;LNNCEEIEIKVAQGAKPGEGGQLPGFKVTAEIAKLRHSTIGVTLISPPPHHDIYSIEDLAQLIFDLKQINPKARVCVKLVASSGIGTIAAGVAKAKADVILISGHNGGTGASPQTSVKYAGIPWEMGLTEVNQVLTLNGLRQNVVLRTDGGIKTGRDVAIAALMGAEEFNLGTTSLVAMGCIMVRQCHSNTCPVGVCTQDEDLRERFSGTADKVVNLFSFIAEEVREIIAELGFTKLEEIIGRTDLLSQISRGSSHLDDLDLNSLLIQAEKDPEVKYFNHTGINDAGTTLDEKIILDAVKFFETGQKTELNYSVKNTDRTIGSKLSSFIYNKFKNSKINDDQITLNLTGSAGQSLGAFAVKGLTLKVEGDANDYVGKSLSGGKIVLRPDKHSKINSKDNTILGNTCMYGATSGYLYAAGHAGERFAVRNSGATTVVEGCGSNGCEYMTGGNVIILGLTGDNFGAGMTGGMAFVYDLDKKFRYRVNEETLVYQGIQSNYWENVLKSFINDHYNETNSLHAKKIIDNWESEVSKFIQICPKEIMNSLVEPLVEDTKEKKAT
;
A
#
# COMPACT_ATOMS: atom_id res chain seq x y z
N LEU A 1 -7.07 6.44 6.93
CA LEU A 1 -6.58 5.48 7.94
C LEU A 1 -7.19 5.75 9.33
N ASN A 2 -7.30 7.01 9.77
CA ASN A 2 -7.72 7.37 11.15
C ASN A 2 -9.20 7.09 11.47
N ASN A 3 -10.06 6.84 10.49
CA ASN A 3 -11.51 6.72 10.66
C ASN A 3 -12.04 5.28 10.47
N CYS A 4 -11.17 4.30 10.27
CA CYS A 4 -11.57 2.92 10.11
C CYS A 4 -11.33 2.10 11.38
N GLU A 5 -12.10 1.03 11.52
CA GLU A 5 -11.96 0.06 12.61
C GLU A 5 -11.03 -1.10 12.23
N GLU A 6 -10.83 -1.32 10.93
CA GLU A 6 -9.93 -2.33 10.40
C GLU A 6 -9.23 -1.83 9.14
N ILE A 7 -7.94 -2.16 9.01
CA ILE A 7 -7.09 -1.90 7.85
C ILE A 7 -6.66 -3.23 7.27
N GLU A 8 -6.98 -3.50 6.00
CA GLU A 8 -6.57 -4.72 5.31
C GLU A 8 -5.35 -4.47 4.43
N ILE A 9 -4.26 -5.18 4.69
CA ILE A 9 -3.10 -5.31 3.80
C ILE A 9 -3.38 -6.45 2.83
N LYS A 10 -3.70 -6.13 1.59
CA LYS A 10 -3.93 -7.12 0.55
C LYS A 10 -2.63 -7.48 -0.16
N VAL A 11 -1.96 -8.55 0.27
CA VAL A 11 -0.73 -9.03 -0.39
C VAL A 11 -1.05 -9.55 -1.79
N ALA A 12 -2.12 -10.34 -1.93
CA ALA A 12 -2.60 -10.86 -3.20
C ALA A 12 -4.09 -11.21 -3.09
N GLN A 13 -4.68 -11.72 -4.19
CA GLN A 13 -6.07 -12.20 -4.19
C GLN A 13 -6.15 -13.59 -4.82
N GLY A 14 -7.00 -14.46 -4.25
CA GLY A 14 -7.07 -15.87 -4.60
C GLY A 14 -7.40 -16.15 -6.06
N ALA A 15 -8.30 -15.36 -6.65
CA ALA A 15 -8.76 -15.56 -8.02
C ALA A 15 -7.69 -15.30 -9.11
N LYS A 16 -6.59 -14.66 -8.79
CA LYS A 16 -5.46 -14.41 -9.70
C LYS A 16 -4.14 -14.20 -8.94
N PRO A 17 -3.68 -15.23 -8.22
CA PRO A 17 -2.41 -15.14 -7.51
C PRO A 17 -1.27 -14.96 -8.53
N GLY A 18 -0.35 -14.06 -8.22
CA GLY A 18 0.79 -13.77 -9.09
C GLY A 18 0.51 -12.88 -10.31
N GLU A 19 -0.74 -12.60 -10.67
CA GLU A 19 -1.08 -11.72 -11.82
C GLU A 19 -1.24 -10.24 -11.43
N GLY A 20 -1.52 -9.97 -10.17
CA GLY A 20 -1.82 -8.63 -9.67
C GLY A 20 -3.21 -8.11 -10.03
N GLY A 21 -3.41 -6.79 -9.80
CA GLY A 21 -4.64 -6.09 -10.07
C GLY A 21 -4.53 -5.18 -11.30
N GLN A 22 -5.62 -5.05 -12.05
CA GLN A 22 -5.73 -4.10 -13.14
C GLN A 22 -7.13 -3.47 -13.17
N LEU A 23 -7.19 -2.15 -13.32
CA LEU A 23 -8.42 -1.44 -13.66
C LEU A 23 -8.23 -0.82 -15.05
N PRO A 24 -8.95 -1.30 -16.08
CA PRO A 24 -8.81 -0.77 -17.44
C PRO A 24 -9.14 0.72 -17.51
N GLY A 25 -8.46 1.47 -18.38
CA GLY A 25 -8.60 2.92 -18.50
C GLY A 25 -10.06 3.39 -18.74
N PHE A 26 -10.83 2.65 -19.55
CA PHE A 26 -12.25 2.96 -19.81
C PHE A 26 -13.16 2.87 -18.56
N LYS A 27 -12.68 2.30 -17.45
CA LYS A 27 -13.35 2.31 -16.14
C LYS A 27 -12.84 3.40 -15.21
N VAL A 28 -11.76 4.11 -15.59
CA VAL A 28 -11.17 5.16 -14.76
C VAL A 28 -11.87 6.48 -15.07
N THR A 29 -13.02 6.68 -14.44
CA THR A 29 -13.81 7.94 -14.49
C THR A 29 -13.11 9.05 -13.71
N ALA A 30 -13.60 10.30 -13.82
CA ALA A 30 -13.09 11.44 -13.05
C ALA A 30 -13.11 11.19 -11.53
N GLU A 31 -14.17 10.57 -11.03
CA GLU A 31 -14.31 10.22 -9.62
C GLU A 31 -13.26 9.18 -9.19
N ILE A 32 -13.10 8.10 -9.98
CA ILE A 32 -12.10 7.06 -9.70
C ILE A 32 -10.69 7.64 -9.79
N ALA A 33 -10.39 8.45 -10.81
CA ALA A 33 -9.09 9.09 -10.95
C ALA A 33 -8.76 9.96 -9.74
N LYS A 34 -9.71 10.77 -9.26
CA LYS A 34 -9.57 11.59 -8.06
C LYS A 34 -9.29 10.73 -6.81
N LEU A 35 -10.05 9.66 -6.60
CA LEU A 35 -9.88 8.76 -5.45
C LEU A 35 -8.56 7.99 -5.48
N ARG A 36 -8.03 7.72 -6.66
CA ARG A 36 -6.81 6.94 -6.88
C ARG A 36 -5.57 7.80 -7.13
N HIS A 37 -5.70 9.12 -7.08
CA HIS A 37 -4.61 10.07 -7.40
C HIS A 37 -3.96 9.71 -8.74
N SER A 38 -4.77 9.60 -9.80
CA SER A 38 -4.35 9.15 -11.13
C SER A 38 -5.00 9.99 -12.23
N THR A 39 -4.63 9.73 -13.48
CA THR A 39 -5.17 10.42 -14.66
C THR A 39 -6.42 9.71 -15.19
N ILE A 40 -7.44 10.48 -15.60
CA ILE A 40 -8.68 9.95 -16.19
C ILE A 40 -8.36 9.17 -17.46
N GLY A 41 -8.98 8.02 -17.62
CA GLY A 41 -8.85 7.18 -18.80
C GLY A 41 -7.56 6.35 -18.87
N VAL A 42 -6.64 6.50 -17.92
CA VAL A 42 -5.39 5.75 -17.86
C VAL A 42 -5.56 4.47 -17.04
N THR A 43 -5.09 3.35 -17.57
CA THR A 43 -5.15 2.04 -16.89
C THR A 43 -4.37 2.06 -15.58
N LEU A 44 -4.99 1.58 -14.50
CA LEU A 44 -4.35 1.43 -13.20
C LEU A 44 -3.87 0.01 -13.02
N ILE A 45 -2.58 -0.16 -12.70
CA ILE A 45 -1.93 -1.45 -12.51
C ILE A 45 -1.52 -1.60 -11.04
N SER A 46 -1.76 -2.76 -10.47
CA SER A 46 -1.26 -3.16 -9.15
C SER A 46 -0.49 -4.47 -9.31
N PRO A 47 0.81 -4.41 -9.60
CA PRO A 47 1.61 -5.60 -9.80
C PRO A 47 1.75 -6.41 -8.50
N PRO A 48 1.87 -7.73 -8.57
CA PRO A 48 2.30 -8.57 -7.48
C PRO A 48 3.83 -8.79 -7.58
N PRO A 49 4.56 -8.82 -6.47
CA PRO A 49 4.19 -8.37 -5.13
C PRO A 49 4.08 -6.84 -5.03
N HIS A 50 3.65 -6.34 -3.88
CA HIS A 50 3.75 -4.91 -3.59
C HIS A 50 5.22 -4.47 -3.57
N HIS A 51 5.49 -3.25 -4.08
CA HIS A 51 6.86 -2.74 -4.21
C HIS A 51 7.54 -2.37 -2.87
N ASP A 52 6.83 -2.44 -1.77
CA ASP A 52 7.30 -2.19 -0.41
C ASP A 52 7.30 -3.44 0.48
N ILE A 53 6.94 -4.61 -0.06
CA ILE A 53 6.87 -5.87 0.71
C ILE A 53 7.60 -6.96 -0.07
N TYR A 54 8.83 -7.25 0.31
CA TYR A 54 9.67 -8.29 -0.29
C TYR A 54 10.07 -9.38 0.72
N SER A 55 9.84 -9.12 2.00
CA SER A 55 10.12 -10.04 3.09
C SER A 55 9.05 -9.94 4.17
N ILE A 56 9.08 -10.88 5.13
CA ILE A 56 8.20 -10.83 6.29
C ILE A 56 8.52 -9.64 7.20
N GLU A 57 9.77 -9.19 7.21
CA GLU A 57 10.23 -8.02 7.96
C GLU A 57 9.64 -6.73 7.39
N ASP A 58 9.56 -6.60 6.06
CA ASP A 58 8.91 -5.46 5.40
C ASP A 58 7.41 -5.41 5.74
N LEU A 59 6.75 -6.57 5.73
CA LEU A 59 5.35 -6.68 6.15
C LEU A 59 5.17 -6.32 7.63
N ALA A 60 6.09 -6.77 8.49
CA ALA A 60 6.08 -6.43 9.91
C ALA A 60 6.26 -4.92 10.12
N GLN A 61 7.12 -4.27 9.35
CA GLN A 61 7.28 -2.81 9.38
C GLN A 61 6.00 -2.09 8.92
N LEU A 62 5.34 -2.58 7.87
CA LEU A 62 4.06 -2.00 7.43
C LEU A 62 2.95 -2.15 8.49
N ILE A 63 2.85 -3.32 9.13
CA ILE A 63 1.90 -3.53 10.24
C ILE A 63 2.20 -2.56 11.39
N PHE A 64 3.48 -2.40 11.72
CA PHE A 64 3.91 -1.47 12.75
C PHE A 64 3.52 -0.03 12.40
N ASP A 65 3.79 0.44 11.18
CA ASP A 65 3.44 1.78 10.70
C ASP A 65 1.94 2.05 10.80
N LEU A 66 1.12 1.09 10.36
CA LEU A 66 -0.34 1.20 10.40
C LEU A 66 -0.89 1.26 11.83
N LYS A 67 -0.30 0.50 12.74
CA LYS A 67 -0.67 0.54 14.16
C LYS A 67 -0.23 1.81 14.87
N GLN A 68 0.83 2.48 14.40
CA GLN A 68 1.19 3.81 14.92
C GLN A 68 0.23 4.90 14.42
N ILE A 69 -0.20 4.86 13.16
CA ILE A 69 -1.14 5.87 12.63
C ILE A 69 -2.57 5.69 13.18
N ASN A 70 -3.02 4.46 13.41
CA ASN A 70 -4.32 4.17 14.00
C ASN A 70 -4.24 2.98 14.99
N PRO A 71 -3.85 3.23 16.23
CA PRO A 71 -3.71 2.17 17.25
C PRO A 71 -5.03 1.52 17.67
N LYS A 72 -6.18 2.03 17.21
CA LYS A 72 -7.51 1.48 17.50
C LYS A 72 -8.01 0.53 16.42
N ALA A 73 -7.43 0.58 15.23
CA ALA A 73 -7.84 -0.28 14.13
C ALA A 73 -7.14 -1.65 14.21
N ARG A 74 -7.90 -2.71 13.96
CA ARG A 74 -7.31 -4.02 13.68
C ARG A 74 -6.53 -3.97 12.37
N VAL A 75 -5.40 -4.68 12.30
CA VAL A 75 -4.66 -4.87 11.04
C VAL A 75 -4.88 -6.30 10.56
N CYS A 76 -5.57 -6.41 9.43
CA CYS A 76 -5.80 -7.66 8.71
C CYS A 76 -4.75 -7.84 7.61
N VAL A 77 -4.19 -9.04 7.48
CA VAL A 77 -3.31 -9.41 6.36
C VAL A 77 -4.01 -10.46 5.50
N LYS A 78 -4.30 -10.12 4.25
CA LYS A 78 -4.90 -11.03 3.28
C LYS A 78 -3.82 -11.79 2.53
N LEU A 79 -3.82 -13.11 2.72
CA LEU A 79 -2.95 -14.09 2.07
C LEU A 79 -3.76 -14.96 1.10
N VAL A 80 -3.07 -15.57 0.15
CA VAL A 80 -3.69 -16.51 -0.79
C VAL A 80 -3.39 -17.94 -0.35
N ALA A 81 -4.43 -18.80 -0.38
CA ALA A 81 -4.27 -20.22 -0.16
C ALA A 81 -3.26 -20.80 -1.17
N SER A 82 -2.17 -21.33 -0.66
CA SER A 82 -1.06 -21.94 -1.42
C SER A 82 -0.29 -22.89 -0.53
N SER A 83 0.49 -23.78 -1.10
CA SER A 83 1.38 -24.65 -0.33
C SER A 83 2.40 -23.83 0.46
N GLY A 84 2.61 -24.15 1.73
CA GLY A 84 3.51 -23.42 2.63
C GLY A 84 2.93 -22.15 3.26
N ILE A 85 1.66 -21.85 3.03
CA ILE A 85 1.00 -20.63 3.54
C ILE A 85 0.99 -20.58 5.08
N GLY A 86 1.01 -21.73 5.75
CA GLY A 86 1.10 -21.80 7.21
C GLY A 86 2.36 -21.17 7.76
N THR A 87 3.51 -21.36 7.11
CA THR A 87 4.77 -20.70 7.49
C THR A 87 4.70 -19.18 7.34
N ILE A 88 4.12 -18.70 6.26
CA ILE A 88 3.91 -17.26 6.04
C ILE A 88 2.98 -16.70 7.11
N ALA A 89 1.88 -17.40 7.41
CA ALA A 89 0.92 -16.99 8.44
C ALA A 89 1.56 -16.93 9.84
N ALA A 90 2.47 -17.85 10.17
CA ALA A 90 3.23 -17.80 11.42
C ALA A 90 4.11 -16.54 11.52
N GLY A 91 4.73 -16.13 10.41
CA GLY A 91 5.45 -14.86 10.32
C GLY A 91 4.54 -13.66 10.52
N VAL A 92 3.36 -13.65 9.89
CA VAL A 92 2.34 -12.57 10.01
C VAL A 92 1.82 -12.47 11.44
N ALA A 93 1.56 -13.59 12.12
CA ALA A 93 1.16 -13.61 13.53
C ALA A 93 2.25 -13.03 14.45
N LYS A 94 3.52 -13.41 14.23
CA LYS A 94 4.68 -12.83 14.95
C LYS A 94 4.85 -11.34 14.68
N ALA A 95 4.48 -10.86 13.48
CA ALA A 95 4.48 -9.44 13.11
C ALA A 95 3.34 -8.64 13.76
N LYS A 96 2.52 -9.26 14.63
CA LYS A 96 1.43 -8.59 15.36
C LYS A 96 0.23 -8.16 14.50
N ALA A 97 -0.04 -8.84 13.39
CA ALA A 97 -1.34 -8.73 12.75
C ALA A 97 -2.46 -9.20 13.69
N ASP A 98 -3.64 -8.61 13.57
CA ASP A 98 -4.81 -8.99 14.40
C ASP A 98 -5.67 -10.05 13.70
N VAL A 99 -5.72 -9.99 12.37
CA VAL A 99 -6.51 -10.90 11.53
C VAL A 99 -5.63 -11.44 10.40
N ILE A 100 -5.75 -12.72 10.11
CA ILE A 100 -5.18 -13.34 8.90
C ILE A 100 -6.33 -13.85 8.05
N LEU A 101 -6.49 -13.26 6.86
CA LEU A 101 -7.50 -13.68 5.90
C LEU A 101 -6.87 -14.63 4.86
N ILE A 102 -7.36 -15.86 4.79
CA ILE A 102 -6.95 -16.85 3.81
C ILE A 102 -7.94 -16.86 2.65
N SER A 103 -7.48 -16.45 1.48
CA SER A 103 -8.29 -16.32 0.27
C SER A 103 -8.14 -17.55 -0.64
N GLY A 104 -9.22 -18.26 -0.87
CA GLY A 104 -9.24 -19.39 -1.83
C GLY A 104 -9.28 -18.92 -3.29
N HIS A 105 -9.11 -19.86 -4.23
CA HIS A 105 -9.02 -19.63 -5.68
C HIS A 105 -10.21 -18.85 -6.29
N ASN A 106 -11.36 -18.82 -5.63
CA ASN A 106 -12.52 -18.04 -6.06
C ASN A 106 -12.60 -16.65 -5.41
N GLY A 107 -11.67 -16.31 -4.51
CA GLY A 107 -11.71 -15.08 -3.71
C GLY A 107 -11.15 -13.85 -4.39
N GLY A 108 -11.72 -12.69 -4.08
CA GLY A 108 -11.13 -11.38 -4.37
C GLY A 108 -11.72 -10.61 -5.53
N THR A 109 -12.11 -11.22 -6.66
CA THR A 109 -12.66 -10.49 -7.80
C THR A 109 -13.46 -11.35 -8.77
N GLY A 110 -14.56 -10.79 -9.31
CA GLY A 110 -15.30 -11.36 -10.42
C GLY A 110 -14.73 -11.03 -11.81
N ALA A 111 -13.68 -10.20 -11.87
CA ALA A 111 -13.08 -9.75 -13.12
C ALA A 111 -11.88 -10.60 -13.59
N SER A 112 -11.51 -11.64 -12.85
CA SER A 112 -10.45 -12.55 -13.25
C SER A 112 -10.86 -13.42 -14.43
N PRO A 113 -9.91 -13.79 -15.33
CA PRO A 113 -10.13 -14.81 -16.35
C PRO A 113 -10.55 -16.14 -15.73
N GLN A 114 -11.41 -16.90 -16.43
CA GLN A 114 -11.90 -18.20 -15.93
C GLN A 114 -10.75 -19.22 -15.75
N THR A 115 -9.72 -19.14 -16.58
CA THR A 115 -8.52 -19.97 -16.48
C THR A 115 -7.76 -19.71 -15.18
N SER A 116 -7.58 -18.43 -14.79
CA SER A 116 -6.93 -18.07 -13.52
C SER A 116 -7.73 -18.59 -12.32
N VAL A 117 -9.06 -18.37 -12.31
CA VAL A 117 -9.93 -18.84 -11.23
C VAL A 117 -9.89 -20.36 -11.07
N LYS A 118 -9.78 -21.11 -12.18
CA LYS A 118 -9.79 -22.58 -12.14
C LYS A 118 -8.45 -23.22 -11.79
N TYR A 119 -7.33 -22.60 -12.22
CA TYR A 119 -6.06 -23.31 -12.29
C TYR A 119 -4.90 -22.62 -11.55
N ALA A 120 -5.03 -21.33 -11.18
CA ALA A 120 -3.92 -20.60 -10.58
C ALA A 120 -3.82 -20.75 -9.06
N GLY A 121 -4.96 -20.83 -8.36
CA GLY A 121 -5.03 -20.96 -6.90
C GLY A 121 -5.54 -22.31 -6.42
N ILE A 122 -5.55 -22.52 -5.11
CA ILE A 122 -6.11 -23.71 -4.47
C ILE A 122 -7.34 -23.36 -3.61
N PRO A 123 -8.16 -24.36 -3.23
CA PRO A 123 -9.32 -24.17 -2.35
C PRO A 123 -8.92 -23.57 -1.00
N TRP A 124 -9.78 -22.73 -0.43
CA TRP A 124 -9.55 -22.12 0.88
C TRP A 124 -9.44 -23.16 2.00
N GLU A 125 -10.12 -24.31 1.85
CA GLU A 125 -10.11 -25.41 2.80
C GLU A 125 -8.67 -25.91 3.06
N MET A 126 -7.88 -26.06 2.02
CA MET A 126 -6.48 -26.47 2.13
C MET A 126 -5.64 -25.43 2.84
N GLY A 127 -5.73 -24.16 2.41
CA GLY A 127 -4.93 -23.07 3.00
C GLY A 127 -5.32 -22.76 4.43
N LEU A 128 -6.61 -22.72 4.75
CA LEU A 128 -7.11 -22.46 6.09
C LEU A 128 -6.66 -23.54 7.08
N THR A 129 -6.78 -24.79 6.69
CA THR A 129 -6.40 -25.92 7.56
C THR A 129 -4.90 -25.93 7.82
N GLU A 130 -4.07 -25.75 6.79
CA GLU A 130 -2.62 -25.64 6.95
C GLU A 130 -2.26 -24.50 7.92
N VAL A 131 -2.86 -23.32 7.75
CA VAL A 131 -2.62 -22.16 8.62
C VAL A 131 -3.03 -22.46 10.06
N ASN A 132 -4.23 -23.01 10.27
CA ASN A 132 -4.72 -23.35 11.60
C ASN A 132 -3.79 -24.36 12.30
N GLN A 133 -3.38 -25.42 11.60
CA GLN A 133 -2.47 -26.43 12.13
C GLN A 133 -1.09 -25.84 12.48
N VAL A 134 -0.49 -25.06 11.56
CA VAL A 134 0.86 -24.48 11.79
C VAL A 134 0.84 -23.45 12.90
N LEU A 135 -0.16 -22.59 12.99
CA LEU A 135 -0.29 -21.62 14.08
C LEU A 135 -0.46 -22.32 15.43
N THR A 136 -1.26 -23.38 15.48
CA THR A 136 -1.49 -24.16 16.69
C THR A 136 -0.21 -24.86 17.16
N LEU A 137 0.50 -25.54 16.27
CA LEU A 137 1.77 -26.21 16.56
C LEU A 137 2.86 -25.25 17.05
N ASN A 138 2.81 -23.97 16.62
CA ASN A 138 3.77 -22.95 17.05
C ASN A 138 3.30 -22.10 18.24
N GLY A 139 2.16 -22.41 18.86
CA GLY A 139 1.60 -21.63 19.98
C GLY A 139 1.23 -20.20 19.59
N LEU A 140 0.81 -19.98 18.34
CA LEU A 140 0.48 -18.65 17.78
C LEU A 140 -1.02 -18.49 17.50
N ARG A 141 -1.79 -19.60 17.52
CA ARG A 141 -3.19 -19.59 17.08
C ARG A 141 -4.07 -18.61 17.86
N GLN A 142 -3.87 -18.55 19.16
CA GLN A 142 -4.62 -17.66 20.05
C GLN A 142 -4.32 -16.16 19.86
N ASN A 143 -3.28 -15.81 19.10
CA ASN A 143 -2.85 -14.42 18.93
C ASN A 143 -3.50 -13.72 17.74
N VAL A 144 -4.21 -14.44 16.86
CA VAL A 144 -4.80 -13.91 15.63
C VAL A 144 -6.16 -14.51 15.36
N VAL A 145 -7.06 -13.70 14.81
CA VAL A 145 -8.32 -14.15 14.24
C VAL A 145 -8.05 -14.74 12.85
N LEU A 146 -8.58 -15.94 12.58
CA LEU A 146 -8.56 -16.50 11.22
C LEU A 146 -9.85 -16.18 10.50
N ARG A 147 -9.69 -15.62 9.30
CA ARG A 147 -10.77 -15.28 8.39
C ARG A 147 -10.58 -16.01 7.06
N THR A 148 -11.64 -16.37 6.37
CA THR A 148 -11.55 -16.99 5.05
C THR A 148 -12.52 -16.42 4.03
N ASP A 149 -12.15 -16.47 2.76
CA ASP A 149 -13.00 -16.15 1.61
C ASP A 149 -12.75 -17.12 0.44
N GLY A 150 -13.55 -17.00 -0.60
CA GLY A 150 -13.32 -17.73 -1.85
C GLY A 150 -14.32 -18.85 -2.10
N GLY A 151 -15.60 -18.55 -1.97
CA GLY A 151 -16.65 -19.48 -2.38
C GLY A 151 -17.67 -19.83 -1.30
N ILE A 152 -17.63 -19.16 -0.17
CA ILE A 152 -18.63 -19.33 0.90
C ILE A 152 -19.97 -18.77 0.43
N LYS A 153 -21.04 -19.59 0.50
CA LYS A 153 -22.36 -19.28 -0.06
C LYS A 153 -23.52 -19.56 0.88
N THR A 154 -23.40 -20.56 1.74
CA THR A 154 -24.45 -21.09 2.61
C THR A 154 -24.01 -21.14 4.05
N GLY A 155 -24.93 -21.34 4.98
CA GLY A 155 -24.59 -21.56 6.38
C GLY A 155 -23.78 -22.85 6.60
N ARG A 156 -24.01 -23.86 5.75
CA ARG A 156 -23.20 -25.08 5.77
C ARG A 156 -21.72 -24.80 5.43
N ASP A 157 -21.44 -23.94 4.45
CA ASP A 157 -20.05 -23.55 4.11
C ASP A 157 -19.40 -22.81 5.28
N VAL A 158 -20.16 -21.94 5.95
CA VAL A 158 -19.71 -21.22 7.16
C VAL A 158 -19.38 -22.21 8.29
N ALA A 159 -20.27 -23.16 8.56
CA ALA A 159 -20.06 -24.18 9.60
C ALA A 159 -18.82 -25.04 9.31
N ILE A 160 -18.62 -25.48 8.05
CA ILE A 160 -17.40 -26.21 7.64
C ILE A 160 -16.15 -25.35 7.82
N ALA A 161 -16.18 -24.08 7.43
CA ALA A 161 -15.05 -23.19 7.60
C ALA A 161 -14.73 -22.97 9.10
N ALA A 162 -15.73 -22.86 9.97
CA ALA A 162 -15.54 -22.79 11.40
C ALA A 162 -14.90 -24.08 11.95
N LEU A 163 -15.43 -25.24 11.59
CA LEU A 163 -14.86 -26.54 11.96
C LEU A 163 -13.39 -26.71 11.50
N MET A 164 -13.01 -26.05 10.38
CA MET A 164 -11.63 -26.02 9.87
C MET A 164 -10.75 -24.90 10.49
N GLY A 165 -11.31 -24.06 11.36
CA GLY A 165 -10.56 -23.10 12.16
C GLY A 165 -10.82 -21.63 11.87
N ALA A 166 -11.76 -21.26 10.96
CA ALA A 166 -12.11 -19.87 10.74
C ALA A 166 -13.06 -19.31 11.82
N GLU A 167 -12.86 -18.04 12.17
CA GLU A 167 -13.70 -17.29 13.12
C GLU A 167 -14.53 -16.22 12.42
N GLU A 168 -14.07 -15.76 11.25
CA GLU A 168 -14.73 -14.74 10.44
C GLU A 168 -14.79 -15.20 8.97
N PHE A 169 -15.85 -14.79 8.26
CA PHE A 169 -16.20 -15.29 6.94
C PHE A 169 -16.54 -14.16 5.99
N ASN A 170 -15.92 -14.12 4.80
CA ASN A 170 -16.23 -13.12 3.78
C ASN A 170 -17.07 -13.73 2.65
N LEU A 171 -18.27 -13.16 2.42
CA LEU A 171 -19.20 -13.56 1.38
C LEU A 171 -19.29 -12.49 0.30
N GLY A 172 -18.60 -12.70 -0.83
CA GLY A 172 -18.58 -11.75 -1.94
C GLY A 172 -19.65 -12.04 -2.99
N THR A 173 -19.48 -13.12 -3.77
CA THR A 173 -20.36 -13.47 -4.90
C THR A 173 -21.82 -13.65 -4.47
N THR A 174 -22.06 -14.27 -3.33
CA THR A 174 -23.42 -14.50 -2.81
C THR A 174 -24.12 -13.17 -2.51
N SER A 175 -23.42 -12.19 -1.93
CA SER A 175 -23.96 -10.84 -1.74
C SER A 175 -24.28 -10.14 -3.06
N LEU A 176 -23.43 -10.30 -4.09
CA LEU A 176 -23.73 -9.78 -5.43
C LEU A 176 -24.97 -10.43 -6.04
N VAL A 177 -25.16 -11.75 -5.87
CA VAL A 177 -26.36 -12.48 -6.35
C VAL A 177 -27.61 -11.94 -5.66
N ALA A 178 -27.57 -11.70 -4.35
CA ALA A 178 -28.69 -11.07 -3.63
C ALA A 178 -29.05 -9.68 -4.20
N MET A 179 -28.06 -8.95 -4.70
CA MET A 179 -28.26 -7.65 -5.35
C MET A 179 -28.66 -7.74 -6.83
N GLY A 180 -28.90 -8.92 -7.38
CA GLY A 180 -29.36 -9.13 -8.76
C GLY A 180 -28.27 -9.54 -9.75
N CYS A 181 -27.07 -9.93 -9.30
CA CYS A 181 -26.05 -10.48 -10.19
C CYS A 181 -26.50 -11.84 -10.78
N ILE A 182 -26.45 -11.96 -12.09
CA ILE A 182 -26.83 -13.17 -12.83
C ILE A 182 -25.64 -14.05 -13.23
N MET A 183 -24.45 -13.78 -12.68
CA MET A 183 -23.23 -14.56 -12.89
C MET A 183 -22.75 -14.66 -14.35
N VAL A 184 -23.08 -13.69 -15.20
CA VAL A 184 -22.70 -13.67 -16.63
C VAL A 184 -21.19 -13.49 -16.86
N ARG A 185 -20.45 -13.14 -15.80
CA ARG A 185 -18.96 -12.98 -15.82
C ARG A 185 -18.42 -11.92 -16.80
N GLN A 186 -19.18 -10.86 -17.07
CA GLN A 186 -18.75 -9.68 -17.85
C GLN A 186 -18.21 -8.54 -16.95
N CYS A 187 -17.71 -8.88 -15.76
CA CYS A 187 -17.25 -7.90 -14.79
C CYS A 187 -16.04 -7.09 -15.28
N HIS A 188 -15.23 -7.64 -16.16
CA HIS A 188 -14.02 -6.99 -16.71
C HIS A 188 -14.30 -6.02 -17.86
N SER A 189 -15.40 -6.24 -18.62
CA SER A 189 -15.64 -5.56 -19.90
C SER A 189 -16.48 -4.29 -19.83
N ASN A 190 -16.93 -3.88 -18.64
CA ASN A 190 -17.85 -2.75 -18.43
C ASN A 190 -19.26 -2.93 -19.03
N THR A 191 -19.64 -4.14 -19.45
CA THR A 191 -20.90 -4.47 -20.11
C THR A 191 -21.83 -5.31 -19.23
N CYS A 192 -21.81 -5.12 -17.92
CA CYS A 192 -22.66 -5.85 -17.01
C CYS A 192 -24.16 -5.55 -17.29
N PRO A 193 -24.95 -6.51 -17.77
CA PRO A 193 -26.31 -6.22 -18.23
C PRO A 193 -27.29 -5.88 -17.11
N VAL A 194 -26.93 -6.15 -15.87
CA VAL A 194 -27.75 -5.86 -14.66
C VAL A 194 -27.19 -4.71 -13.82
N GLY A 195 -26.20 -3.98 -14.30
CA GLY A 195 -25.71 -2.77 -13.67
C GLY A 195 -24.82 -2.94 -12.42
N VAL A 196 -24.57 -4.18 -11.94
CA VAL A 196 -23.89 -4.43 -10.65
C VAL A 196 -22.41 -4.00 -10.67
N CYS A 197 -21.70 -4.15 -11.80
CA CYS A 197 -20.26 -3.94 -11.88
C CYS A 197 -19.81 -3.17 -13.12
N THR A 198 -20.59 -2.19 -13.56
CA THR A 198 -20.29 -1.33 -14.70
C THR A 198 -20.17 0.12 -14.28
N GLN A 199 -19.45 0.94 -15.09
CA GLN A 199 -19.41 2.40 -15.01
C GLN A 199 -20.22 3.07 -16.13
N ASP A 200 -20.81 2.26 -17.04
CA ASP A 200 -21.73 2.72 -18.07
C ASP A 200 -23.04 3.19 -17.42
N GLU A 201 -23.45 4.43 -17.70
CA GLU A 201 -24.59 5.07 -17.03
C GLU A 201 -25.91 4.37 -17.37
N ASP A 202 -26.14 4.01 -18.63
CA ASP A 202 -27.37 3.34 -19.10
C ASP A 202 -27.51 1.94 -18.48
N LEU A 203 -26.38 1.25 -18.30
CA LEU A 203 -26.38 -0.06 -17.65
C LEU A 203 -26.54 0.05 -16.13
N ARG A 204 -26.00 1.11 -15.50
CA ARG A 204 -26.17 1.34 -14.04
C ARG A 204 -27.62 1.61 -13.66
N GLU A 205 -28.42 2.23 -14.52
CA GLU A 205 -29.85 2.43 -14.28
C GLU A 205 -30.64 1.11 -14.11
N ARG A 206 -30.13 0.00 -14.63
CA ARG A 206 -30.73 -1.35 -14.49
C ARG A 206 -30.46 -1.99 -13.13
N PHE A 207 -29.63 -1.37 -12.29
CA PHE A 207 -29.30 -1.91 -10.99
C PHE A 207 -30.51 -1.87 -10.04
N SER A 208 -30.98 -3.05 -9.61
CA SER A 208 -32.16 -3.23 -8.76
C SER A 208 -31.83 -3.76 -7.36
N GLY A 209 -30.56 -3.75 -6.98
CA GLY A 209 -30.11 -4.21 -5.67
C GLY A 209 -30.52 -3.25 -4.54
N THR A 210 -30.84 -3.84 -3.39
CA THR A 210 -31.15 -3.06 -2.16
C THR A 210 -30.38 -3.63 -0.98
N ALA A 211 -30.15 -2.80 0.04
CA ALA A 211 -29.52 -3.24 1.28
C ALA A 211 -30.32 -4.35 1.98
N ASP A 212 -31.66 -4.26 1.98
CA ASP A 212 -32.54 -5.24 2.62
C ASP A 212 -32.37 -6.66 2.06
N LYS A 213 -32.14 -6.79 0.74
CA LYS A 213 -31.89 -8.10 0.13
C LYS A 213 -30.61 -8.75 0.69
N VAL A 214 -29.58 -7.94 0.94
CA VAL A 214 -28.34 -8.43 1.55
C VAL A 214 -28.53 -8.77 3.01
N VAL A 215 -29.23 -7.92 3.76
CA VAL A 215 -29.57 -8.16 5.18
C VAL A 215 -30.34 -9.47 5.33
N ASN A 216 -31.38 -9.68 4.51
CA ASN A 216 -32.16 -10.92 4.52
C ASN A 216 -31.30 -12.15 4.22
N LEU A 217 -30.43 -12.07 3.19
CA LEU A 217 -29.52 -13.17 2.85
C LEU A 217 -28.64 -13.55 4.04
N PHE A 218 -28.00 -12.57 4.68
CA PHE A 218 -27.12 -12.85 5.81
C PHE A 218 -27.89 -13.36 7.04
N SER A 219 -29.12 -12.90 7.24
CA SER A 219 -30.00 -13.42 8.29
C SER A 219 -30.33 -14.90 8.07
N PHE A 220 -30.64 -15.29 6.81
CA PHE A 220 -30.90 -16.70 6.49
C PHE A 220 -29.66 -17.56 6.63
N ILE A 221 -28.49 -17.08 6.21
CA ILE A 221 -27.23 -17.81 6.39
C ILE A 221 -26.92 -18.00 7.88
N ALA A 222 -27.12 -16.96 8.69
CA ALA A 222 -26.90 -17.04 10.14
C ALA A 222 -27.87 -18.03 10.81
N GLU A 223 -29.13 -18.06 10.37
CA GLU A 223 -30.12 -19.02 10.87
C GLU A 223 -29.75 -20.46 10.49
N GLU A 224 -29.34 -20.71 9.23
CA GLU A 224 -28.86 -22.01 8.81
C GLU A 224 -27.63 -22.46 9.64
N VAL A 225 -26.71 -21.55 9.93
CA VAL A 225 -25.55 -21.86 10.83
C VAL A 225 -26.05 -22.23 12.21
N ARG A 226 -27.01 -21.49 12.77
CA ARG A 226 -27.59 -21.74 14.09
C ARG A 226 -28.25 -23.12 14.15
N GLU A 227 -29.00 -23.51 13.14
CA GLU A 227 -29.62 -24.82 13.04
C GLU A 227 -28.58 -25.95 13.01
N ILE A 228 -27.54 -25.83 12.17
CA ILE A 228 -26.45 -26.82 12.07
C ILE A 228 -25.71 -26.96 13.41
N ILE A 229 -25.39 -25.85 14.09
CA ILE A 229 -24.73 -25.87 15.38
C ILE A 229 -25.59 -26.58 16.44
N ALA A 230 -26.91 -26.31 16.44
CA ALA A 230 -27.85 -26.95 17.35
C ALA A 230 -28.01 -28.47 17.08
N GLU A 231 -28.05 -28.89 15.81
CA GLU A 231 -28.05 -30.29 15.43
C GLU A 231 -26.78 -31.03 15.88
N LEU A 232 -25.65 -30.36 15.88
CA LEU A 232 -24.37 -30.88 16.41
C LEU A 232 -24.32 -30.89 17.95
N GLY A 233 -25.31 -30.32 18.63
CA GLY A 233 -25.39 -30.29 20.09
C GLY A 233 -24.64 -29.14 20.76
N PHE A 234 -24.28 -28.09 20.00
CA PHE A 234 -23.57 -26.90 20.50
C PHE A 234 -24.48 -25.68 20.58
N THR A 235 -24.08 -24.67 21.36
CA THR A 235 -24.87 -23.45 21.59
C THR A 235 -24.22 -22.19 21.00
N LYS A 236 -22.91 -22.25 20.71
CA LYS A 236 -22.12 -21.11 20.20
C LYS A 236 -21.22 -21.54 19.07
N LEU A 237 -20.95 -20.60 18.16
CA LEU A 237 -20.03 -20.82 17.03
C LEU A 237 -18.61 -21.15 17.50
N GLU A 238 -18.17 -20.49 18.57
CA GLU A 238 -16.82 -20.66 19.12
C GLU A 238 -16.55 -22.12 19.59
N GLU A 239 -17.61 -22.84 19.97
CA GLU A 239 -17.50 -24.22 20.45
C GLU A 239 -17.12 -25.20 19.32
N ILE A 240 -17.38 -24.85 18.06
CA ILE A 240 -17.09 -25.69 16.90
C ILE A 240 -15.80 -25.28 16.16
N ILE A 241 -15.17 -24.15 16.51
CA ILE A 241 -13.97 -23.70 15.82
C ILE A 241 -12.83 -24.72 15.97
N GLY A 242 -12.25 -25.14 14.83
CA GLY A 242 -11.17 -26.11 14.76
C GLY A 242 -11.54 -27.55 15.15
N ARG A 243 -12.86 -27.85 15.28
CA ARG A 243 -13.36 -29.19 15.58
C ARG A 243 -13.46 -30.06 14.32
N THR A 244 -12.33 -30.26 13.63
CA THR A 244 -12.25 -31.13 12.45
C THR A 244 -12.61 -32.58 12.71
N ASP A 245 -12.61 -33.01 13.98
CA ASP A 245 -13.09 -34.32 14.42
C ASP A 245 -14.61 -34.54 14.15
N LEU A 246 -15.36 -33.48 13.92
CA LEU A 246 -16.78 -33.53 13.54
C LEU A 246 -17.00 -33.63 12.02
N LEU A 247 -15.91 -33.60 11.23
CA LEU A 247 -15.92 -33.76 9.79
C LEU A 247 -15.45 -35.15 9.39
N SER A 248 -16.06 -35.73 8.36
CA SER A 248 -15.60 -36.97 7.75
C SER A 248 -15.69 -36.89 6.23
N GLN A 249 -14.68 -37.43 5.56
CA GLN A 249 -14.74 -37.60 4.11
C GLN A 249 -15.79 -38.68 3.78
N ILE A 250 -16.71 -38.35 2.87
CA ILE A 250 -17.70 -39.29 2.38
C ILE A 250 -17.35 -39.73 0.97
N SER A 251 -17.60 -41.03 0.64
CA SER A 251 -17.49 -41.52 -0.73
C SER A 251 -18.53 -40.86 -1.64
N ARG A 252 -18.11 -40.50 -2.85
CA ARG A 252 -18.96 -39.96 -3.92
C ARG A 252 -19.42 -41.04 -4.86
N GLY A 253 -19.09 -42.31 -4.60
CA GLY A 253 -19.47 -43.45 -5.40
C GLY A 253 -18.75 -43.54 -6.76
N SER A 254 -17.65 -42.87 -6.91
CA SER A 254 -16.81 -42.87 -8.12
C SER A 254 -15.36 -43.02 -7.74
N SER A 255 -14.67 -44.02 -8.26
CA SER A 255 -13.25 -44.28 -7.98
C SER A 255 -12.39 -43.03 -8.22
N HIS A 256 -12.68 -42.30 -9.29
CA HIS A 256 -11.94 -41.05 -9.62
C HIS A 256 -12.08 -39.95 -8.56
N LEU A 257 -13.23 -39.84 -7.91
CA LEU A 257 -13.44 -38.83 -6.83
C LEU A 257 -12.96 -39.34 -5.47
N ASP A 258 -13.00 -40.66 -5.27
CA ASP A 258 -12.64 -41.28 -4.00
C ASP A 258 -11.12 -41.58 -3.87
N ASP A 259 -10.37 -41.44 -4.98
CA ASP A 259 -8.88 -41.53 -4.97
C ASP A 259 -8.19 -40.37 -4.19
N LEU A 260 -8.91 -39.26 -3.98
CA LEU A 260 -8.37 -38.12 -3.23
C LEU A 260 -8.58 -38.34 -1.72
N ASP A 261 -7.49 -38.51 -0.96
CA ASP A 261 -7.52 -38.59 0.50
C ASP A 261 -7.49 -37.17 1.13
N LEU A 262 -8.59 -36.79 1.76
CA LEU A 262 -8.75 -35.50 2.45
C LEU A 262 -8.49 -35.60 3.97
N ASN A 263 -8.15 -36.79 4.50
CA ASN A 263 -7.98 -36.98 5.94
C ASN A 263 -6.87 -36.11 6.54
N SER A 264 -5.84 -35.76 5.74
CA SER A 264 -4.79 -34.84 6.18
C SER A 264 -5.30 -33.44 6.54
N LEU A 265 -6.41 -32.99 5.93
CA LEU A 265 -7.06 -31.71 6.24
C LEU A 265 -7.84 -31.77 7.58
N LEU A 266 -8.16 -32.96 8.05
CA LEU A 266 -8.98 -33.17 9.25
C LEU A 266 -8.13 -33.44 10.51
N ILE A 267 -6.80 -33.48 10.40
CA ILE A 267 -5.91 -33.71 11.53
C ILE A 267 -5.97 -32.51 12.49
N GLN A 268 -6.20 -32.79 13.77
CA GLN A 268 -6.09 -31.79 14.83
C GLN A 268 -4.65 -31.71 15.31
N ALA A 269 -4.03 -30.55 15.21
CA ALA A 269 -2.66 -30.30 15.67
C ALA A 269 -2.58 -30.20 17.19
N GLU A 270 -3.63 -29.72 17.86
CA GLU A 270 -3.73 -29.60 19.33
C GLU A 270 -5.17 -29.90 19.77
N LYS A 271 -5.30 -30.55 20.93
CA LYS A 271 -6.59 -30.89 21.50
C LYS A 271 -7.06 -29.95 22.61
N ASP A 272 -6.16 -29.04 23.07
CA ASP A 272 -6.52 -28.03 24.06
C ASP A 272 -7.52 -27.01 23.51
N PRO A 273 -8.72 -26.89 24.10
CA PRO A 273 -9.72 -25.93 23.64
C PRO A 273 -9.25 -24.46 23.67
N GLU A 274 -8.38 -24.08 24.60
CA GLU A 274 -7.90 -22.70 24.74
C GLU A 274 -6.99 -22.26 23.59
N VAL A 275 -6.46 -23.20 22.81
CA VAL A 275 -5.55 -22.90 21.69
C VAL A 275 -6.26 -22.84 20.34
N LYS A 276 -7.56 -23.15 20.26
CA LYS A 276 -8.30 -23.34 18.98
C LYS A 276 -8.72 -22.06 18.30
N TYR A 277 -8.79 -20.93 19.00
CA TYR A 277 -9.27 -19.66 18.49
C TYR A 277 -8.62 -18.49 19.20
N PHE A 278 -8.87 -17.28 18.69
CA PHE A 278 -8.40 -16.04 19.30
C PHE A 278 -8.99 -15.85 20.70
N ASN A 279 -8.13 -15.75 21.71
CA ASN A 279 -8.58 -15.68 23.11
C ASN A 279 -8.17 -14.39 23.84
N HIS A 280 -7.65 -13.41 23.13
CA HIS A 280 -7.33 -12.11 23.69
C HIS A 280 -8.47 -11.11 23.56
N THR A 281 -8.56 -10.19 24.50
CA THR A 281 -9.42 -9.01 24.37
C THR A 281 -8.62 -7.85 23.82
N GLY A 282 -9.05 -7.29 22.67
CA GLY A 282 -8.43 -6.11 22.09
C GLY A 282 -7.55 -6.39 20.85
N ILE A 283 -6.63 -5.49 20.60
CA ILE A 283 -5.77 -5.43 19.41
C ILE A 283 -4.34 -5.77 19.84
N ASN A 284 -3.60 -6.49 19.00
CA ASN A 284 -2.19 -6.78 19.24
C ASN A 284 -1.38 -5.48 19.31
N ASP A 285 -0.72 -5.24 20.42
CA ASP A 285 0.09 -4.05 20.62
C ASP A 285 1.41 -4.14 19.81
N ALA A 286 1.70 -3.09 19.05
CA ALA A 286 2.94 -2.95 18.30
C ALA A 286 4.07 -2.28 19.11
N GLY A 287 3.79 -1.77 20.30
CA GLY A 287 4.73 -1.04 21.15
C GLY A 287 4.75 0.47 20.90
N THR A 288 5.57 1.15 21.68
CA THR A 288 5.68 2.63 21.72
C THR A 288 6.72 3.15 20.73
N THR A 289 6.60 4.44 20.37
CA THR A 289 7.56 5.16 19.52
C THR A 289 8.01 6.46 20.19
N LEU A 290 9.01 7.12 19.62
CA LEU A 290 9.44 8.44 20.07
C LEU A 290 8.32 9.49 20.00
N ASP A 291 7.32 9.27 19.13
CA ASP A 291 6.20 10.19 18.92
C ASP A 291 5.37 10.42 20.19
N GLU A 292 5.30 9.47 21.11
CA GLU A 292 4.59 9.67 22.38
C GLU A 292 5.21 10.79 23.19
N LYS A 293 6.54 10.79 23.27
CA LYS A 293 7.28 11.89 23.91
C LYS A 293 7.12 13.19 23.13
N ILE A 294 7.23 13.15 21.81
CA ILE A 294 7.08 14.33 20.94
C ILE A 294 5.70 14.98 21.12
N ILE A 295 4.62 14.17 21.20
CA ILE A 295 3.26 14.67 21.40
C ILE A 295 3.15 15.41 22.76
N LEU A 296 3.74 14.87 23.80
CA LEU A 296 3.77 15.51 25.12
C LEU A 296 4.57 16.83 25.10
N ASP A 297 5.72 16.84 24.45
CA ASP A 297 6.56 18.02 24.34
C ASP A 297 5.92 19.11 23.45
N ALA A 298 5.06 18.71 22.47
CA ALA A 298 4.33 19.60 21.58
C ALA A 298 3.01 20.13 22.14
N VAL A 299 2.69 19.93 23.42
CA VAL A 299 1.40 20.27 24.03
C VAL A 299 1.00 21.73 23.79
N LYS A 300 1.95 22.67 23.85
CA LYS A 300 1.70 24.10 23.59
C LYS A 300 1.14 24.36 22.20
N PHE A 301 1.68 23.68 21.18
CA PHE A 301 1.13 23.77 19.83
C PHE A 301 -0.33 23.30 19.79
N PHE A 302 -0.63 22.19 20.44
CA PHE A 302 -1.98 21.62 20.44
C PHE A 302 -3.00 22.47 21.21
N GLU A 303 -2.57 23.22 22.22
CA GLU A 303 -3.43 24.10 23.00
C GLU A 303 -3.59 25.50 22.38
N THR A 304 -2.53 26.07 21.84
CA THR A 304 -2.47 27.49 21.44
C THR A 304 -2.34 27.68 19.92
N GLY A 305 -1.98 26.65 19.15
CA GLY A 305 -1.61 26.77 17.73
C GLY A 305 -0.25 27.44 17.48
N GLN A 306 0.54 27.68 18.53
CA GLN A 306 1.83 28.34 18.41
C GLN A 306 2.85 27.44 17.70
N LYS A 307 3.56 28.01 16.72
CA LYS A 307 4.67 27.33 16.04
C LYS A 307 5.66 26.77 17.06
N THR A 308 6.01 25.49 16.91
CA THR A 308 6.84 24.76 17.86
C THR A 308 7.99 24.08 17.16
N GLU A 309 9.17 24.18 17.74
CA GLU A 309 10.40 23.52 17.27
C GLU A 309 10.99 22.68 18.39
N LEU A 310 11.24 21.39 18.11
CA LEU A 310 11.72 20.41 19.08
C LEU A 310 12.97 19.70 18.53
N ASN A 311 13.87 19.32 19.43
CA ASN A 311 15.16 18.73 19.08
C ASN A 311 15.31 17.34 19.74
N TYR A 312 15.68 16.32 18.96
CA TYR A 312 15.91 14.97 19.45
C TYR A 312 17.15 14.34 18.82
N SER A 313 17.85 13.53 19.60
CA SER A 313 18.83 12.58 19.06
C SER A 313 18.12 11.28 18.75
N VAL A 314 18.37 10.71 17.57
CA VAL A 314 17.70 9.52 17.06
C VAL A 314 18.68 8.43 16.68
N LYS A 315 18.22 7.18 16.76
CA LYS A 315 18.93 5.96 16.37
C LYS A 315 18.12 5.18 15.36
N ASN A 316 18.75 4.25 14.68
CA ASN A 316 18.09 3.36 13.70
C ASN A 316 16.99 2.45 14.31
N THR A 317 16.91 2.36 15.61
CA THR A 317 15.81 1.69 16.33
C THR A 317 14.58 2.58 16.52
N ASP A 318 14.72 3.90 16.34
CA ASP A 318 13.60 4.86 16.42
C ASP A 318 12.88 4.88 15.07
N ARG A 319 11.90 4.00 14.94
CA ARG A 319 11.13 3.79 13.69
C ARG A 319 9.87 4.62 13.67
N THR A 320 9.37 4.91 12.46
CA THR A 320 8.04 5.50 12.20
C THR A 320 7.82 6.86 12.89
N ILE A 321 8.91 7.62 13.08
CA ILE A 321 8.86 8.96 13.69
C ILE A 321 8.00 9.87 12.82
N GLY A 322 7.06 10.58 13.44
CA GLY A 322 6.14 11.51 12.80
C GLY A 322 4.78 10.93 12.42
N SER A 323 4.59 9.60 12.43
CA SER A 323 3.33 8.98 12.01
C SER A 323 2.23 9.12 13.07
N LYS A 324 2.51 8.76 14.32
CA LYS A 324 1.55 8.92 15.43
C LYS A 324 1.27 10.40 15.70
N LEU A 325 2.31 11.24 15.62
CA LEU A 325 2.17 12.69 15.68
C LEU A 325 1.24 13.22 14.58
N SER A 326 1.40 12.73 13.35
CA SER A 326 0.53 13.10 12.21
C SER A 326 -0.93 12.70 12.42
N SER A 327 -1.17 11.50 12.96
CA SER A 327 -2.51 11.08 13.39
C SER A 327 -3.10 12.03 14.42
N PHE A 328 -2.29 12.43 15.40
CA PHE A 328 -2.73 13.34 16.45
C PHE A 328 -3.04 14.75 15.90
N ILE A 329 -2.19 15.28 15.01
CA ILE A 329 -2.41 16.55 14.31
C ILE A 329 -3.74 16.49 13.52
N TYR A 330 -3.91 15.43 12.70
CA TYR A 330 -5.11 15.26 11.89
C TYR A 330 -6.38 15.21 12.76
N ASN A 331 -6.40 14.42 13.81
CA ASN A 331 -7.56 14.27 14.69
C ASN A 331 -7.89 15.55 15.46
N LYS A 332 -6.87 16.33 15.84
CA LYS A 332 -7.06 17.59 16.58
C LYS A 332 -7.58 18.71 15.69
N PHE A 333 -7.05 18.84 14.49
CA PHE A 333 -7.35 19.98 13.61
C PHE A 333 -8.32 19.65 12.49
N LYS A 334 -8.51 18.36 12.15
CA LYS A 334 -9.43 17.85 11.10
C LYS A 334 -9.45 18.72 9.83
N ASN A 335 -10.46 19.59 9.69
CA ASN A 335 -10.67 20.45 8.53
C ASN A 335 -10.10 21.86 8.70
N SER A 336 -9.41 22.15 9.79
CA SER A 336 -8.80 23.46 10.02
C SER A 336 -7.60 23.63 9.07
N LYS A 337 -7.41 24.84 8.54
CA LYS A 337 -6.23 25.16 7.73
C LYS A 337 -4.99 25.18 8.64
N ILE A 338 -4.14 24.19 8.50
CA ILE A 338 -2.82 24.16 9.13
C ILE A 338 -1.82 24.77 8.14
N ASN A 339 -1.00 25.72 8.60
CA ASN A 339 0.07 26.30 7.81
C ASN A 339 1.28 25.34 7.77
N ASP A 340 2.16 25.52 6.81
CA ASP A 340 3.41 24.76 6.74
C ASP A 340 4.32 25.11 7.92
N ASP A 341 5.20 24.18 8.30
CA ASP A 341 6.21 24.34 9.36
C ASP A 341 5.63 24.75 10.73
N GLN A 342 4.45 24.27 11.08
CA GLN A 342 3.85 24.54 12.40
C GLN A 342 4.53 23.76 13.52
N ILE A 343 4.89 22.50 13.26
CA ILE A 343 5.75 21.68 14.12
C ILE A 343 6.98 21.31 13.31
N THR A 344 8.15 21.68 13.80
CA THR A 344 9.44 21.30 13.25
C THR A 344 10.16 20.39 14.23
N LEU A 345 10.53 19.20 13.79
CA LEU A 345 11.39 18.28 14.53
C LEU A 345 12.81 18.32 13.93
N ASN A 346 13.77 18.77 14.71
CA ASN A 346 15.19 18.67 14.37
C ASN A 346 15.74 17.37 14.97
N LEU A 347 16.13 16.45 14.12
CA LEU A 347 16.61 15.13 14.46
C LEU A 347 18.10 15.03 14.14
N THR A 348 18.89 14.53 15.08
CA THR A 348 20.33 14.34 14.89
C THR A 348 20.67 12.87 15.07
N GLY A 349 21.31 12.26 14.08
CA GLY A 349 21.70 10.86 14.07
C GLY A 349 21.14 10.06 12.90
N SER A 350 21.04 8.75 13.05
CA SER A 350 20.50 7.82 12.04
C SER A 350 19.07 7.47 12.38
N ALA A 351 18.10 7.96 11.62
CA ALA A 351 16.69 7.62 11.84
C ALA A 351 16.36 6.20 11.34
N GLY A 352 15.48 5.53 12.05
CA GLY A 352 15.00 4.19 11.68
C GLY A 352 14.07 4.19 10.47
N GLN A 353 13.52 3.02 10.16
CA GLN A 353 12.59 2.82 9.03
C GLN A 353 11.33 3.68 9.17
N SER A 354 10.74 4.05 8.03
CA SER A 354 9.46 4.77 7.94
C SER A 354 9.46 6.15 8.60
N LEU A 355 10.60 6.86 8.63
CA LEU A 355 10.65 8.26 9.06
C LEU A 355 9.67 9.10 8.23
N GLY A 356 8.77 9.81 8.88
CA GLY A 356 7.78 10.66 8.22
C GLY A 356 6.73 9.91 7.40
N ALA A 357 6.57 8.60 7.61
CA ALA A 357 5.48 7.86 6.98
C ALA A 357 4.14 8.50 7.35
N PHE A 358 3.27 8.71 6.35
CA PHE A 358 1.96 9.37 6.45
C PHE A 358 1.99 10.82 6.94
N ALA A 359 3.16 11.47 7.01
CA ALA A 359 3.28 12.82 7.57
C ALA A 359 2.36 13.82 6.87
N VAL A 360 1.60 14.55 7.69
CA VAL A 360 0.57 15.49 7.23
C VAL A 360 1.10 16.92 7.13
N LYS A 361 0.37 17.77 6.42
CA LYS A 361 0.67 19.20 6.33
C LYS A 361 0.85 19.83 7.73
N GLY A 362 1.81 20.73 7.85
CA GLY A 362 2.17 21.40 9.10
C GLY A 362 3.30 20.73 9.88
N LEU A 363 3.64 19.47 9.56
CA LEU A 363 4.77 18.76 10.16
C LEU A 363 5.99 18.84 9.24
N THR A 364 7.12 19.28 9.81
CA THR A 364 8.43 19.29 9.15
C THR A 364 9.43 18.48 9.97
N LEU A 365 10.09 17.53 9.31
CA LEU A 365 11.16 16.71 9.87
C LEU A 365 12.48 17.13 9.24
N LYS A 366 13.44 17.58 10.04
CA LYS A 366 14.80 17.95 9.60
C LYS A 366 15.79 16.99 10.23
N VAL A 367 16.46 16.20 9.42
CA VAL A 367 17.46 15.22 9.87
C VAL A 367 18.86 15.70 9.51
N GLU A 368 19.71 15.81 10.51
CA GLU A 368 21.15 15.98 10.37
C GLU A 368 21.80 14.61 10.64
N GLY A 369 22.07 13.88 9.55
CA GLY A 369 22.52 12.49 9.56
C GLY A 369 22.01 11.71 8.36
N ASP A 370 21.42 10.56 8.61
CA ASP A 370 20.84 9.67 7.60
C ASP A 370 19.52 9.05 8.06
N ALA A 371 18.83 8.38 7.18
CA ALA A 371 17.60 7.65 7.49
C ALA A 371 17.53 6.34 6.70
N ASN A 372 16.88 5.35 7.30
CA ASN A 372 16.73 4.00 6.77
C ASN A 372 15.64 3.94 5.67
N ASP A 373 15.10 2.76 5.38
CA ASP A 373 14.12 2.54 4.32
C ASP A 373 12.76 3.22 4.61
N TYR A 374 11.95 3.41 3.56
CA TYR A 374 10.56 3.89 3.60
C TYR A 374 10.37 5.33 4.08
N VAL A 375 11.38 6.18 4.02
CA VAL A 375 11.23 7.60 4.37
C VAL A 375 10.13 8.24 3.52
N GLY A 376 9.20 8.95 4.18
CA GLY A 376 8.07 9.62 3.52
C GLY A 376 7.08 8.67 2.84
N LYS A 377 7.02 7.40 3.21
CA LYS A 377 6.02 6.46 2.71
C LYS A 377 4.63 7.02 2.94
N SER A 378 3.83 7.12 1.84
CA SER A 378 2.48 7.71 1.86
C SER A 378 2.42 9.12 2.47
N LEU A 379 3.45 9.93 2.26
CA LEU A 379 3.51 11.33 2.70
C LEU A 379 2.26 12.08 2.22
N SER A 380 1.61 12.82 3.11
CA SER A 380 0.31 13.45 2.89
C SER A 380 0.34 14.97 3.17
N GLY A 381 1.41 15.65 2.76
CA GLY A 381 1.58 17.10 2.86
C GLY A 381 2.67 17.58 3.82
N GLY A 382 3.32 16.70 4.55
CA GLY A 382 4.47 17.04 5.38
C GLY A 382 5.73 17.41 4.57
N LYS A 383 6.72 17.92 5.25
CA LYS A 383 8.03 18.22 4.66
C LYS A 383 9.13 17.45 5.39
N ILE A 384 10.02 16.81 4.62
CA ILE A 384 11.15 16.04 5.12
C ILE A 384 12.43 16.60 4.50
N VAL A 385 13.40 16.93 5.33
CA VAL A 385 14.70 17.47 4.93
C VAL A 385 15.80 16.63 5.54
N LEU A 386 16.69 16.09 4.71
CA LEU A 386 17.85 15.34 5.16
C LEU A 386 19.15 15.97 4.63
N ARG A 387 20.15 16.03 5.47
CA ARG A 387 21.50 16.40 5.09
C ARG A 387 22.51 15.63 5.95
N PRO A 388 23.71 15.35 5.44
CA PRO A 388 24.79 14.83 6.26
C PRO A 388 25.04 15.68 7.49
N ASP A 389 25.52 15.07 8.56
CA ASP A 389 26.00 15.81 9.74
C ASP A 389 27.00 16.90 9.32
N LYS A 390 26.85 18.09 9.85
CA LYS A 390 27.69 19.28 9.51
C LYS A 390 29.19 19.08 9.78
N HIS A 391 29.54 18.13 10.65
CA HIS A 391 30.95 17.78 10.94
C HIS A 391 31.42 16.61 10.06
N SER A 392 30.52 15.98 9.29
CA SER A 392 30.88 14.91 8.35
C SER A 392 31.72 15.47 7.20
N LYS A 393 32.75 14.72 6.80
CA LYS A 393 33.57 15.01 5.62
C LYS A 393 33.08 14.34 4.34
N ILE A 394 31.93 13.66 4.39
CA ILE A 394 31.40 13.01 3.20
C ILE A 394 30.92 14.05 2.18
N ASN A 395 31.09 13.73 0.92
CA ASN A 395 30.53 14.51 -0.17
C ASN A 395 29.11 13.99 -0.45
N SER A 396 28.10 14.82 -0.28
CA SER A 396 26.70 14.43 -0.41
C SER A 396 26.38 13.78 -1.75
N LYS A 397 26.90 14.31 -2.84
CA LYS A 397 26.66 13.82 -4.19
C LYS A 397 27.22 12.41 -4.50
N ASP A 398 28.03 11.84 -3.64
CA ASP A 398 28.69 10.55 -3.82
C ASP A 398 28.27 9.53 -2.75
N ASN A 399 27.36 9.91 -1.85
CA ASN A 399 26.99 9.08 -0.69
C ASN A 399 25.48 8.93 -0.53
N THR A 400 25.06 7.73 -0.15
CA THR A 400 23.67 7.39 0.15
C THR A 400 23.34 7.80 1.60
N ILE A 401 22.27 8.56 1.78
CA ILE A 401 21.75 8.98 3.09
C ILE A 401 20.29 8.59 3.32
N LEU A 402 19.65 8.02 2.32
CA LEU A 402 18.30 7.48 2.35
C LEU A 402 18.33 6.01 1.97
N GLY A 403 17.59 5.18 2.68
CA GLY A 403 17.40 3.77 2.32
C GLY A 403 16.52 3.57 1.08
N ASN A 404 15.99 2.36 0.95
CA ASN A 404 15.19 1.94 -0.20
C ASN A 404 13.72 2.37 -0.07
N THR A 405 13.01 2.39 -1.19
CA THR A 405 11.54 2.56 -1.28
C THR A 405 11.04 3.84 -0.60
N CYS A 406 11.89 4.87 -0.53
CA CYS A 406 11.53 6.17 0.01
C CYS A 406 10.50 6.85 -0.90
N MET A 407 9.56 7.62 -0.31
CA MET A 407 8.43 8.29 -0.97
C MET A 407 7.40 7.35 -1.62
N TYR A 408 7.39 6.06 -1.27
CA TYR A 408 6.41 5.12 -1.77
C TYR A 408 4.98 5.61 -1.55
N GLY A 409 4.22 5.76 -2.65
CA GLY A 409 2.80 6.13 -2.59
C GLY A 409 2.52 7.50 -1.98
N ALA A 410 3.50 8.41 -1.93
CA ALA A 410 3.31 9.77 -1.43
C ALA A 410 2.29 10.54 -2.29
N THR A 411 1.36 11.24 -1.66
CA THR A 411 0.25 11.94 -2.33
C THR A 411 0.42 13.46 -2.38
N SER A 412 1.21 14.00 -1.49
CA SER A 412 1.57 15.43 -1.43
C SER A 412 2.70 15.67 -0.44
N GLY A 413 3.29 16.86 -0.43
CA GLY A 413 4.38 17.23 0.45
C GLY A 413 5.73 17.26 -0.25
N TYR A 414 6.79 17.36 0.55
CA TYR A 414 8.14 17.61 0.03
C TYR A 414 9.18 16.72 0.71
N LEU A 415 10.13 16.22 -0.09
CA LEU A 415 11.37 15.62 0.40
C LEU A 415 12.57 16.32 -0.26
N TYR A 416 13.49 16.79 0.54
CA TYR A 416 14.78 17.34 0.10
C TYR A 416 15.92 16.59 0.79
N ALA A 417 16.75 15.87 0.04
CA ALA A 417 17.86 15.12 0.63
C ALA A 417 19.19 15.41 -0.08
N ALA A 418 20.12 16.01 0.65
CA ALA A 418 21.49 16.21 0.18
C ALA A 418 22.27 14.90 0.29
N GLY A 419 22.05 14.01 -0.67
CA GLY A 419 22.63 12.69 -0.81
C GLY A 419 21.78 11.77 -1.69
N HIS A 420 22.25 10.54 -1.89
CA HIS A 420 21.55 9.56 -2.70
C HIS A 420 20.45 8.86 -1.90
N ALA A 421 19.40 8.47 -2.61
CA ALA A 421 18.41 7.49 -2.17
C ALA A 421 18.77 6.08 -2.69
N GLY A 422 18.31 5.06 -1.98
CA GLY A 422 18.46 3.66 -2.39
C GLY A 422 17.58 3.28 -3.58
N GLU A 423 17.31 1.99 -3.69
CA GLU A 423 16.49 1.38 -4.74
C GLU A 423 15.02 1.80 -4.62
N ARG A 424 14.28 1.82 -5.73
CA ARG A 424 12.82 2.09 -5.78
C ARG A 424 12.41 3.44 -5.21
N PHE A 425 13.25 4.46 -5.41
CA PHE A 425 12.93 5.81 -4.97
C PHE A 425 11.70 6.36 -5.71
N ALA A 426 10.77 6.97 -4.98
CA ALA A 426 9.53 7.58 -5.50
C ALA A 426 8.59 6.60 -6.25
N VAL A 427 8.71 5.29 -6.02
CA VAL A 427 7.78 4.31 -6.56
C VAL A 427 6.36 4.65 -6.13
N ARG A 428 5.41 4.68 -7.09
CA ARG A 428 4.00 5.05 -6.88
C ARG A 428 3.79 6.44 -6.27
N ASN A 429 4.76 7.34 -6.35
CA ASN A 429 4.51 8.74 -6.01
C ASN A 429 3.36 9.28 -6.87
N SER A 430 2.38 9.92 -6.26
CA SER A 430 1.17 10.41 -6.92
C SER A 430 0.91 11.91 -6.75
N GLY A 431 1.84 12.66 -6.09
CA GLY A 431 1.65 14.10 -5.93
C GLY A 431 2.72 14.84 -5.15
N ALA A 432 3.65 14.15 -4.51
CA ALA A 432 4.72 14.80 -3.77
C ALA A 432 5.85 15.31 -4.69
N THR A 433 6.54 16.35 -4.25
CA THR A 433 7.75 16.87 -4.89
C THR A 433 8.98 16.44 -4.11
N THR A 434 9.97 15.90 -4.80
CA THR A 434 11.18 15.38 -4.15
C THR A 434 12.44 15.68 -4.94
N VAL A 435 13.50 16.06 -4.22
CA VAL A 435 14.83 16.31 -4.80
C VAL A 435 15.88 15.52 -4.02
N VAL A 436 16.65 14.70 -4.74
CA VAL A 436 17.79 13.92 -4.22
C VAL A 436 18.99 14.03 -5.14
N GLU A 437 20.19 13.68 -4.67
CA GLU A 437 21.44 13.83 -5.43
C GLU A 437 21.85 12.56 -6.19
N GLY A 438 21.00 11.54 -6.17
CA GLY A 438 21.13 10.28 -6.91
C GLY A 438 20.12 9.27 -6.40
N CYS A 439 19.88 8.19 -7.15
CA CYS A 439 19.04 7.07 -6.69
C CYS A 439 19.47 5.74 -7.30
N GLY A 440 19.07 4.65 -6.65
CA GLY A 440 19.23 3.28 -7.15
C GLY A 440 18.31 2.95 -8.33
N SER A 441 18.21 1.66 -8.65
CA SER A 441 17.37 1.15 -9.75
C SER A 441 15.88 1.25 -9.43
N ASN A 442 15.03 1.19 -10.46
CA ASN A 442 13.58 1.26 -10.40
C ASN A 442 13.04 2.59 -9.80
N GLY A 443 13.80 3.68 -9.90
CA GLY A 443 13.32 5.01 -9.53
C GLY A 443 12.07 5.39 -10.31
N CYS A 444 11.08 6.04 -9.69
CA CYS A 444 9.79 6.48 -10.27
C CYS A 444 8.93 5.35 -10.88
N GLU A 445 9.18 4.09 -10.53
CA GLU A 445 8.40 2.96 -11.03
C GLU A 445 6.93 3.11 -10.62
N TYR A 446 5.99 2.95 -11.59
CA TYR A 446 4.55 3.17 -11.41
C TYR A 446 4.14 4.53 -10.80
N MET A 447 4.94 5.55 -10.95
CA MET A 447 4.59 6.91 -10.52
C MET A 447 3.37 7.42 -11.31
N THR A 448 2.43 8.07 -10.62
CA THR A 448 1.18 8.58 -11.21
C THR A 448 1.01 10.09 -11.10
N GLY A 449 1.90 10.79 -10.40
CA GLY A 449 1.84 12.26 -10.22
C GLY A 449 3.03 12.79 -9.41
N GLY A 450 3.08 14.11 -9.26
CA GLY A 450 4.14 14.79 -8.54
C GLY A 450 5.39 15.09 -9.38
N ASN A 451 6.45 15.55 -8.72
CA ASN A 451 7.70 15.94 -9.37
C ASN A 451 8.89 15.24 -8.68
N VAL A 452 9.78 14.66 -9.48
CA VAL A 452 10.99 13.99 -8.99
C VAL A 452 12.23 14.57 -9.67
N ILE A 453 13.16 15.08 -8.89
CA ILE A 453 14.39 15.67 -9.38
C ILE A 453 15.59 14.88 -8.83
N ILE A 454 16.39 14.32 -9.72
CA ILE A 454 17.60 13.57 -9.40
C ILE A 454 18.80 14.38 -9.89
N LEU A 455 19.60 14.89 -8.97
CA LEU A 455 20.76 15.75 -9.27
C LEU A 455 22.03 14.94 -9.55
N GLY A 456 21.91 13.67 -9.92
CA GLY A 456 23.05 12.78 -10.17
C GLY A 456 22.65 11.48 -10.82
N LEU A 457 23.41 10.42 -10.53
CA LEU A 457 23.24 9.12 -11.17
C LEU A 457 21.95 8.42 -10.73
N THR A 458 21.36 7.70 -11.67
CA THR A 458 20.26 6.74 -11.41
C THR A 458 20.76 5.31 -11.63
N GLY A 459 20.10 4.35 -11.00
CA GLY A 459 20.20 2.94 -11.39
C GLY A 459 19.35 2.63 -12.64
N ASP A 460 19.22 1.34 -12.93
CA ASP A 460 18.53 0.83 -14.14
C ASP A 460 16.99 0.85 -13.98
N ASN A 461 16.29 0.66 -15.10
CA ASN A 461 14.82 0.53 -15.19
C ASN A 461 14.06 1.73 -14.62
N PHE A 462 14.61 2.93 -14.77
CA PHE A 462 13.98 4.17 -14.28
C PHE A 462 12.65 4.44 -15.00
N GLY A 463 11.61 4.76 -14.24
CA GLY A 463 10.30 5.15 -14.75
C GLY A 463 9.45 4.00 -15.30
N ALA A 464 9.78 2.75 -15.05
CA ALA A 464 9.00 1.60 -15.52
C ALA A 464 7.53 1.71 -15.07
N GLY A 465 6.58 1.61 -16.02
CA GLY A 465 5.15 1.71 -15.75
C GLY A 465 4.68 3.07 -15.23
N MET A 466 5.50 4.11 -15.33
CA MET A 466 5.11 5.47 -14.95
C MET A 466 4.00 5.98 -15.89
N THR A 467 2.91 6.50 -15.32
CA THR A 467 1.70 6.95 -16.04
C THR A 467 1.32 8.40 -15.77
N GLY A 468 2.02 9.07 -14.85
CA GLY A 468 1.76 10.48 -14.52
C GLY A 468 2.93 11.12 -13.78
N GLY A 469 2.89 12.43 -13.63
CA GLY A 469 3.95 13.22 -13.01
C GLY A 469 5.09 13.58 -13.97
N MET A 470 6.10 14.28 -13.44
CA MET A 470 7.27 14.74 -14.18
C MET A 470 8.54 14.37 -13.42
N ALA A 471 9.56 13.88 -14.14
CA ALA A 471 10.86 13.66 -13.55
C ALA A 471 11.94 14.43 -14.32
N PHE A 472 13.01 14.84 -13.60
CA PHE A 472 14.18 15.51 -14.16
C PHE A 472 15.43 14.80 -13.62
N VAL A 473 16.32 14.39 -14.52
CA VAL A 473 17.56 13.68 -14.16
C VAL A 473 18.76 14.46 -14.71
N TYR A 474 19.72 14.74 -13.84
CA TYR A 474 21.00 15.37 -14.20
C TYR A 474 21.96 14.30 -14.73
N ASP A 475 22.01 14.15 -16.06
CA ASP A 475 22.73 13.08 -16.78
C ASP A 475 24.21 13.45 -17.04
N LEU A 476 25.03 13.40 -16.01
CA LEU A 476 26.45 13.73 -16.10
C LEU A 476 27.27 12.79 -16.97
N ASP A 477 26.98 11.50 -16.90
CA ASP A 477 27.72 10.45 -17.63
C ASP A 477 27.16 10.18 -19.04
N LYS A 478 26.08 10.88 -19.43
CA LYS A 478 25.39 10.75 -20.72
C LYS A 478 24.91 9.33 -21.01
N LYS A 479 24.59 8.58 -19.94
CA LYS A 479 24.18 7.17 -20.02
C LYS A 479 22.74 6.94 -19.58
N PHE A 480 22.00 7.96 -19.18
CA PHE A 480 20.62 7.82 -18.69
C PHE A 480 19.73 7.11 -19.70
N ARG A 481 19.93 7.32 -21.00
CA ARG A 481 19.19 6.61 -22.07
C ARG A 481 19.24 5.08 -21.99
N TYR A 482 20.24 4.50 -21.36
CA TYR A 482 20.38 3.05 -21.19
C TYR A 482 19.75 2.56 -19.88
N ARG A 483 19.32 3.48 -19.00
CA ARG A 483 18.76 3.21 -17.69
C ARG A 483 17.25 3.48 -17.64
N VAL A 484 16.71 4.32 -18.53
CA VAL A 484 15.30 4.65 -18.59
C VAL A 484 14.49 3.55 -19.26
N ASN A 485 13.28 3.28 -18.77
CA ASN A 485 12.32 2.41 -19.42
C ASN A 485 11.56 3.18 -20.50
N GLU A 486 11.86 2.94 -21.77
CA GLU A 486 11.33 3.72 -22.91
C GLU A 486 9.88 3.34 -23.31
N GLU A 487 9.32 2.26 -22.76
CA GLU A 487 8.03 1.71 -23.21
C GLU A 487 6.92 2.75 -23.14
N THR A 488 6.75 3.42 -21.99
CA THR A 488 5.66 4.37 -21.72
C THR A 488 6.10 5.83 -21.65
N LEU A 489 7.39 6.11 -21.81
CA LEU A 489 7.97 7.43 -21.54
C LEU A 489 8.47 8.15 -22.80
N VAL A 490 8.41 9.48 -22.74
CA VAL A 490 9.21 10.41 -23.55
C VAL A 490 10.29 10.99 -22.63
N TYR A 491 11.51 11.05 -23.10
CA TYR A 491 12.61 11.72 -22.42
C TYR A 491 13.40 12.58 -23.41
N GLN A 492 13.72 13.78 -22.99
CA GLN A 492 14.38 14.79 -23.83
C GLN A 492 15.16 15.80 -22.98
N GLY A 493 16.03 16.58 -23.60
CA GLY A 493 16.55 17.81 -22.98
C GLY A 493 15.41 18.81 -22.72
N ILE A 494 15.59 19.74 -21.80
CA ILE A 494 14.59 20.76 -21.49
C ILE A 494 14.51 21.73 -22.67
N GLN A 495 13.30 21.92 -23.24
CA GLN A 495 13.05 22.73 -24.43
C GLN A 495 11.97 23.81 -24.22
N SER A 496 11.53 24.01 -22.97
CA SER A 496 10.55 25.01 -22.59
C SER A 496 11.08 25.87 -21.46
N ASN A 497 10.97 27.19 -21.59
CA ASN A 497 11.34 28.14 -20.53
C ASN A 497 10.51 27.92 -19.26
N TYR A 498 9.24 27.50 -19.41
CA TYR A 498 8.39 27.16 -18.27
C TYR A 498 9.02 26.02 -17.45
N TRP A 499 9.33 24.90 -18.10
CA TRP A 499 9.90 23.72 -17.40
C TRP A 499 11.31 23.98 -16.88
N GLU A 500 12.09 24.81 -17.56
CA GLU A 500 13.38 25.26 -17.06
C GLU A 500 13.25 26.04 -15.74
N ASN A 501 12.33 27.00 -15.68
CA ASN A 501 12.05 27.79 -14.47
C ASN A 501 11.52 26.90 -13.33
N VAL A 502 10.63 25.94 -13.64
CA VAL A 502 10.10 24.98 -12.67
C VAL A 502 11.25 24.16 -12.07
N LEU A 503 12.11 23.59 -12.91
CA LEU A 503 13.26 22.82 -12.44
C LEU A 503 14.20 23.67 -11.57
N LYS A 504 14.54 24.87 -12.04
CA LYS A 504 15.42 25.79 -11.31
C LYS A 504 14.86 26.15 -9.94
N SER A 505 13.53 26.35 -9.84
CA SER A 505 12.86 26.61 -8.57
C SER A 505 13.06 25.43 -7.58
N PHE A 506 12.81 24.19 -8.02
CA PHE A 506 12.98 23.01 -7.15
C PHE A 506 14.41 22.82 -6.66
N ILE A 507 15.41 23.12 -7.51
CA ILE A 507 16.82 23.04 -7.11
C ILE A 507 17.17 24.14 -6.12
N ASN A 508 16.63 25.36 -6.30
CA ASN A 508 16.78 26.44 -5.34
C ASN A 508 16.17 26.08 -3.97
N ASP A 509 14.96 25.53 -3.96
CA ASP A 509 14.30 25.09 -2.73
C ASP A 509 15.14 24.02 -2.02
N HIS A 510 15.66 23.05 -2.78
CA HIS A 510 16.54 22.03 -2.25
C HIS A 510 17.82 22.64 -1.62
N TYR A 511 18.46 23.60 -2.30
CA TYR A 511 19.61 24.29 -1.74
C TYR A 511 19.25 25.05 -0.46
N ASN A 512 18.15 25.78 -0.44
CA ASN A 512 17.71 26.56 0.70
C ASN A 512 17.41 25.70 1.93
N GLU A 513 16.83 24.52 1.73
CA GLU A 513 16.49 23.61 2.83
C GLU A 513 17.71 22.79 3.32
N THR A 514 18.58 22.35 2.42
CA THR A 514 19.68 21.41 2.75
C THR A 514 21.05 22.03 2.85
N ASN A 515 21.26 23.22 2.28
CA ASN A 515 22.57 23.84 2.04
C ASN A 515 23.52 22.96 1.19
N SER A 516 22.97 22.17 0.24
CA SER A 516 23.75 21.31 -0.64
C SER A 516 24.76 22.09 -1.48
N LEU A 517 26.03 21.77 -1.34
CA LEU A 517 27.10 22.36 -2.17
C LEU A 517 26.99 21.90 -3.63
N HIS A 518 26.46 20.71 -3.87
CA HIS A 518 26.22 20.18 -5.21
C HIS A 518 25.12 20.97 -5.93
N ALA A 519 23.97 21.17 -5.27
CA ALA A 519 22.90 22.00 -5.81
C ALA A 519 23.35 23.44 -6.06
N LYS A 520 24.10 24.03 -5.11
CA LYS A 520 24.67 25.36 -5.27
C LYS A 520 25.53 25.48 -6.52
N LYS A 521 26.42 24.51 -6.77
CA LYS A 521 27.27 24.50 -7.96
C LYS A 521 26.46 24.46 -9.26
N ILE A 522 25.36 23.69 -9.30
CA ILE A 522 24.44 23.65 -10.45
C ILE A 522 23.77 25.01 -10.66
N ILE A 523 23.27 25.64 -9.58
CA ILE A 523 22.60 26.96 -9.64
C ILE A 523 23.57 28.04 -10.12
N ASP A 524 24.77 28.10 -9.54
CA ASP A 524 25.79 29.14 -9.85
C ASP A 524 26.29 29.05 -11.30
N ASN A 525 26.17 27.88 -11.96
CA ASN A 525 26.59 27.65 -13.35
C ASN A 525 25.41 27.28 -14.26
N TRP A 526 24.21 27.74 -13.96
CA TRP A 526 22.96 27.29 -14.55
C TRP A 526 22.97 27.20 -16.09
N GLU A 527 23.44 28.23 -16.76
CA GLU A 527 23.46 28.29 -18.23
C GLU A 527 24.22 27.14 -18.89
N SER A 528 25.26 26.64 -18.25
CA SER A 528 26.03 25.49 -18.73
C SER A 528 25.49 24.15 -18.22
N GLU A 529 24.80 24.14 -17.09
CA GLU A 529 24.34 22.93 -16.42
C GLU A 529 22.95 22.48 -16.88
N VAL A 530 22.07 23.40 -17.24
CA VAL A 530 20.68 23.08 -17.67
C VAL A 530 20.65 22.13 -18.86
N SER A 531 21.60 22.23 -19.79
CA SER A 531 21.69 21.36 -20.97
C SER A 531 22.01 19.89 -20.65
N LYS A 532 22.41 19.58 -19.42
CA LYS A 532 22.71 18.23 -18.94
C LYS A 532 21.48 17.56 -18.29
N PHE A 533 20.38 18.30 -18.12
CA PHE A 533 19.15 17.72 -17.57
C PHE A 533 18.32 17.05 -18.65
N ILE A 534 17.83 15.88 -18.32
CA ILE A 534 16.83 15.14 -19.10
C ILE A 534 15.49 15.27 -18.38
N GLN A 535 14.47 15.71 -19.11
CA GLN A 535 13.08 15.77 -18.69
C GLN A 535 12.37 14.49 -19.12
N ILE A 536 11.68 13.83 -18.21
CA ILE A 536 10.97 12.56 -18.42
C ILE A 536 9.47 12.78 -18.18
N CYS A 537 8.65 12.39 -19.14
CA CYS A 537 7.20 12.53 -19.10
C CYS A 537 6.52 11.28 -19.65
N PRO A 538 5.46 10.76 -19.01
CA PRO A 538 4.64 9.70 -19.59
C PRO A 538 3.95 10.14 -20.88
N LYS A 539 3.96 9.26 -21.91
CA LYS A 539 3.29 9.51 -23.20
C LYS A 539 1.80 9.82 -23.04
N GLU A 540 1.17 9.17 -22.07
CA GLU A 540 -0.27 9.25 -21.82
C GLU A 540 -0.76 10.62 -21.34
N ILE A 541 0.10 11.40 -20.66
CA ILE A 541 -0.30 12.72 -20.13
C ILE A 541 0.17 13.90 -20.99
N MET A 542 0.91 13.67 -22.07
CA MET A 542 1.48 14.76 -22.88
C MET A 542 0.45 15.80 -23.33
N ASN A 543 -0.77 15.34 -23.71
CA ASN A 543 -1.86 16.22 -24.18
C ASN A 543 -2.61 16.92 -23.04
N SER A 544 -2.35 16.57 -21.79
CA SER A 544 -3.00 17.14 -20.60
C SER A 544 -2.05 17.97 -19.73
N LEU A 545 -0.81 18.17 -20.19
CA LEU A 545 0.14 19.03 -19.50
C LEU A 545 -0.34 20.49 -19.46
N VAL A 546 -0.05 21.19 -18.36
CA VAL A 546 -0.34 22.62 -18.23
C VAL A 546 0.40 23.44 -19.29
N GLU A 547 1.66 23.04 -19.56
CA GLU A 547 2.49 23.61 -20.61
C GLU A 547 3.15 22.49 -21.43
N PRO A 548 3.22 22.62 -22.77
CA PRO A 548 3.89 21.64 -23.63
C PRO A 548 5.34 21.42 -23.25
N LEU A 549 5.87 20.24 -23.58
CA LEU A 549 7.30 19.94 -23.36
C LEU A 549 8.22 20.76 -24.27
N VAL A 550 7.71 21.20 -25.43
CA VAL A 550 8.42 21.99 -26.45
C VAL A 550 7.63 23.25 -26.72
N GLU A 551 8.27 24.41 -26.70
CA GLU A 551 7.63 25.67 -27.10
C GLU A 551 7.27 25.63 -28.57
N ASP A 552 6.00 26.01 -28.93
CA ASP A 552 5.58 26.14 -30.31
C ASP A 552 6.30 27.34 -30.95
N THR A 553 7.24 27.07 -31.82
CA THR A 553 8.00 28.11 -32.56
C THR A 553 7.16 28.90 -33.58
N LYS A 554 5.85 28.63 -33.68
CA LYS A 554 4.96 29.25 -34.67
C LYS A 554 4.43 30.65 -34.32
N GLU A 555 4.50 31.10 -33.07
CA GLU A 555 3.99 32.44 -32.69
C GLU A 555 4.97 33.61 -32.86
N LYS A 556 6.24 33.37 -33.23
CA LYS A 556 7.21 34.47 -33.48
C LYS A 556 7.24 35.02 -34.92
N LYS A 557 6.26 34.68 -35.76
CA LYS A 557 6.15 35.24 -37.14
C LYS A 557 4.91 36.11 -37.40
N ALA A 558 4.31 36.65 -36.37
CA ALA A 558 3.19 37.58 -36.53
C ALA A 558 3.30 38.75 -35.53
N THR A 559 4.29 39.61 -35.69
CA THR A 559 4.29 41.07 -35.40
C THR A 559 5.31 41.76 -36.27
#